data_e7ced76d126f83264e812be0821a4779
#
_entry.id   e7ced76d126f83264e812be0821a4779
#
_cell.length_a   1.000
_cell.length_b   1.000
_cell.length_c   1.000
_cell.angle_alpha   90.00
_cell.angle_beta   90.00
_cell.angle_gamma   90.00
#
_symmetry.space_group_name_H-M   'P 1'
#
loop_
_entity.id
_entity.type
_entity.pdbx_description
1 polymer ?
#
loop_
_entity_poly.entity_id
_entity_poly.type
_entity_poly.pdbx_seq_one_letter_code
_entity_poly.pdbx_strand_id
1 'polypeptide(L)'
;MRSACVLAVRALELSLLILLWVVDLARSQTTEVPSVQTTELPMYRPILLGKGPSSLINRIDTQELMKKGQKDALLMFICSVKKNGEVEWSGVYRGTPDSDLLRQELQKRLSQGSDARFIPAVYNHRPVDAIYYATLTFAVVDGGPRLRIFSNQEAEEIKQGHDFIGPQPFFGPESKFRGFHYPSQEDAPVPLDGVVELELKIDATGNLQEMKVHSEEPPFSGFADAALADFSKAKFIPAFRDGKPVACDVTLRVNYPGQGF
;
A
#
# COMPACT_ATOMS: atom_id res chain seq x y z
N MET A 1 58.71 26.78 63.77
CA MET A 1 58.60 25.45 63.19
C MET A 1 57.18 24.87 63.14
N ARG A 2 56.09 25.72 63.15
CA ARG A 2 54.72 25.21 63.11
C ARG A 2 53.99 25.51 61.78
N SER A 3 54.55 26.27 60.84
CA SER A 3 53.93 26.62 59.56
C SER A 3 54.18 25.67 58.41
N ALA A 4 55.26 24.90 58.45
CA ALA A 4 55.64 24.00 57.35
C ALA A 4 54.84 22.67 57.31
N CYS A 5 54.31 22.24 58.48
CA CYS A 5 53.54 20.99 58.60
C CYS A 5 52.11 21.10 58.06
N VAL A 6 51.51 22.28 58.11
CA VAL A 6 50.11 22.50 57.70
C VAL A 6 49.97 22.58 56.11
N LEU A 7 51.05 23.05 55.46
CA LEU A 7 51.08 23.13 54.00
C LEU A 7 51.23 21.74 53.34
N ALA A 8 51.98 20.83 53.98
CA ALA A 8 52.16 19.47 53.46
C ALA A 8 50.90 18.60 53.51
N VAL A 9 50.10 18.76 54.57
CA VAL A 9 48.81 18.01 54.74
C VAL A 9 47.77 18.48 53.71
N ARG A 10 47.70 19.79 53.44
CA ARG A 10 46.75 20.32 52.43
C ARG A 10 47.12 19.96 50.99
N ALA A 11 48.41 19.81 50.69
CA ALA A 11 48.87 19.36 49.36
C ALA A 11 48.52 17.87 49.12
N LEU A 12 48.53 17.04 50.15
CA LEU A 12 48.18 15.63 50.05
C LEU A 12 46.65 15.42 49.82
N GLU A 13 45.81 16.22 50.52
CA GLU A 13 44.38 16.14 50.32
C GLU A 13 43.93 16.61 48.94
N LEU A 14 44.55 17.64 48.37
CA LEU A 14 44.23 18.07 46.99
C LEU A 14 44.64 17.04 45.93
N SER A 15 45.75 16.33 46.13
CA SER A 15 46.20 15.29 45.23
C SER A 15 45.27 14.07 45.25
N LEU A 16 44.70 13.72 46.39
CA LEU A 16 43.77 12.60 46.53
C LEU A 16 42.39 12.92 45.90
N LEU A 17 41.93 14.16 46.01
CA LEU A 17 40.70 14.61 45.36
C LEU A 17 40.78 14.64 43.83
N ILE A 18 41.92 15.03 43.26
CA ILE A 18 42.16 15.02 41.82
C ILE A 18 42.20 13.58 41.27
N LEU A 19 42.77 12.62 42.01
CA LEU A 19 42.80 11.21 41.60
C LEU A 19 41.38 10.59 41.62
N LEU A 20 40.50 10.97 42.56
CA LEU A 20 39.12 10.50 42.60
C LEU A 20 38.30 11.05 41.43
N TRP A 21 38.53 12.29 40.99
CA TRP A 21 37.86 12.89 39.85
C TRP A 21 38.28 12.27 38.50
N VAL A 22 39.52 11.86 38.35
CA VAL A 22 40.03 11.22 37.13
C VAL A 22 39.48 9.78 36.99
N VAL A 23 39.23 9.10 38.11
CA VAL A 23 38.63 7.74 38.06
C VAL A 23 37.14 7.77 37.70
N ASP A 24 36.41 8.81 38.10
CA ASP A 24 35.01 8.96 37.71
C ASP A 24 34.84 9.37 36.23
N LEU A 25 35.79 10.14 35.67
CA LEU A 25 35.74 10.51 34.26
C LEU A 25 36.03 9.33 33.31
N ALA A 26 36.79 8.33 33.79
CA ALA A 26 37.09 7.10 33.02
C ALA A 26 35.93 6.08 33.02
N ARG A 27 34.92 6.25 33.90
CA ARG A 27 33.75 5.37 33.98
C ARG A 27 32.54 5.80 33.15
N SER A 28 32.56 6.98 32.52
CA SER A 28 31.44 7.55 31.80
C SER A 28 31.48 7.37 30.28
N GLN A 29 32.34 6.53 29.76
CA GLN A 29 32.32 6.19 28.33
C GLN A 29 32.02 4.70 28.11
N THR A 30 30.88 4.26 28.67
CA THR A 30 30.21 3.14 28.03
C THR A 30 29.55 3.75 26.81
N THR A 31 30.23 3.64 25.67
CA THR A 31 29.61 3.93 24.37
C THR A 31 28.45 2.95 24.22
N GLU A 32 27.25 3.40 24.56
CA GLU A 32 26.03 2.72 24.12
C GLU A 32 26.12 2.72 22.59
N VAL A 33 26.50 1.59 22.03
CA VAL A 33 26.27 1.31 20.61
C VAL A 33 24.78 1.52 20.42
N PRO A 34 24.34 2.48 19.58
CA PRO A 34 22.93 2.64 19.34
C PRO A 34 22.44 1.28 18.87
N SER A 35 21.61 0.64 19.68
CA SER A 35 20.90 -0.56 19.26
C SER A 35 20.14 -0.16 18.00
N VAL A 36 20.55 -0.67 16.85
CA VAL A 36 19.76 -0.60 15.63
C VAL A 36 18.46 -1.29 16.00
N GLN A 37 17.45 -0.50 16.35
CA GLN A 37 16.10 -1.00 16.48
C GLN A 37 15.75 -1.50 15.09
N THR A 38 15.94 -2.77 14.86
CA THR A 38 15.34 -3.49 13.75
C THR A 38 13.85 -3.38 14.00
N THR A 39 13.21 -2.38 13.40
CA THR A 39 11.75 -2.20 13.52
C THR A 39 11.16 -3.42 12.83
N GLU A 40 10.73 -4.38 13.63
CA GLU A 40 10.05 -5.57 13.14
C GLU A 40 8.83 -5.12 12.32
N LEU A 41 8.65 -5.70 11.13
CA LEU A 41 7.51 -5.37 10.30
C LEU A 41 6.22 -5.78 11.03
N PRO A 42 5.12 -5.03 10.88
CA PRO A 42 3.85 -5.39 11.50
C PRO A 42 3.35 -6.74 10.98
N MET A 43 2.45 -7.38 11.73
CA MET A 43 1.80 -8.62 11.29
C MET A 43 1.13 -8.43 9.93
N TYR A 44 0.38 -7.35 9.75
CA TYR A 44 -0.28 -6.97 8.50
C TYR A 44 -0.04 -5.48 8.20
N ARG A 45 0.10 -5.17 6.93
CA ARG A 45 0.11 -3.81 6.40
C ARG A 45 -0.42 -3.84 4.96
N PRO A 46 -1.41 -3.01 4.60
CA PRO A 46 -1.85 -2.89 3.23
C PRO A 46 -0.77 -2.20 2.37
N ILE A 47 -0.90 -2.30 1.04
CA ILE A 47 -0.15 -1.45 0.12
C ILE A 47 -0.52 0.00 0.40
N LEU A 48 0.49 0.87 0.52
CA LEU A 48 0.31 2.30 0.72
C LEU A 48 1.06 3.09 -0.37
N LEU A 49 0.55 4.27 -0.70
CA LEU A 49 1.17 5.15 -1.70
C LEU A 49 2.58 5.61 -1.34
N GLY A 50 2.93 5.57 -0.04
CA GLY A 50 4.18 6.12 0.44
C GLY A 50 4.18 7.65 0.47
N LYS A 51 5.35 8.19 0.80
CA LYS A 51 5.61 9.64 0.88
C LYS A 51 6.85 9.99 0.05
N GLY A 52 6.99 11.26 -0.30
CA GLY A 52 8.16 11.76 -1.01
C GLY A 52 8.04 11.68 -2.54
N PRO A 53 9.12 11.97 -3.27
CA PRO A 53 9.07 12.22 -4.72
C PRO A 53 8.76 10.98 -5.56
N SER A 54 8.99 9.78 -5.06
CA SER A 54 8.65 8.52 -5.76
C SER A 54 7.22 8.04 -5.53
N SER A 55 6.46 8.66 -4.62
CA SER A 55 5.04 8.33 -4.43
C SER A 55 4.23 8.65 -5.69
N LEU A 56 3.33 7.76 -6.09
CA LEU A 56 2.50 7.92 -7.28
C LEU A 56 1.80 9.28 -7.33
N ILE A 57 1.24 9.73 -6.21
CA ILE A 57 0.52 11.02 -6.15
C ILE A 57 1.42 12.20 -6.49
N ASN A 58 2.72 12.13 -6.17
CA ASN A 58 3.70 13.18 -6.42
C ASN A 58 4.36 13.05 -7.81
N ARG A 59 4.13 11.95 -8.51
CA ARG A 59 4.66 11.71 -9.87
C ARG A 59 3.72 12.20 -10.96
N ILE A 60 2.44 12.39 -10.67
CA ILE A 60 1.46 12.89 -11.63
C ILE A 60 1.57 14.42 -11.73
N ASP A 61 1.91 14.91 -12.92
CA ASP A 61 2.02 16.35 -13.19
C ASP A 61 0.64 16.97 -13.38
N THR A 62 0.06 17.41 -12.27
CA THR A 62 -1.28 18.01 -12.26
C THR A 62 -1.34 19.36 -12.96
N GLN A 63 -0.25 20.14 -12.95
CA GLN A 63 -0.18 21.42 -13.64
C GLN A 63 -0.16 21.23 -15.15
N GLU A 64 0.59 20.26 -15.65
CA GLU A 64 0.63 19.92 -17.06
C GLU A 64 -0.70 19.35 -17.54
N LEU A 65 -1.36 18.52 -16.75
CA LEU A 65 -2.72 18.03 -17.03
C LEU A 65 -3.71 19.20 -17.17
N MET A 66 -3.68 20.15 -16.23
CA MET A 66 -4.54 21.31 -16.29
C MET A 66 -4.26 22.19 -17.53
N LYS A 67 -2.98 22.44 -17.87
CA LYS A 67 -2.59 23.16 -19.08
C LYS A 67 -3.08 22.50 -20.37
N LYS A 68 -3.11 21.17 -20.41
CA LYS A 68 -3.63 20.38 -21.53
C LYS A 68 -5.15 20.35 -21.58
N GLY A 69 -5.84 20.94 -20.63
CA GLY A 69 -7.30 21.01 -20.58
C GLY A 69 -7.96 19.82 -19.92
N GLN A 70 -7.24 19.06 -19.06
CA GLN A 70 -7.88 18.01 -18.25
C GLN A 70 -8.97 18.64 -17.39
N LYS A 71 -10.20 18.13 -17.54
CA LYS A 71 -11.35 18.50 -16.73
C LYS A 71 -11.47 17.59 -15.51
N ASP A 72 -12.47 17.86 -14.66
CA ASP A 72 -12.82 16.99 -13.56
C ASP A 72 -13.04 15.56 -14.06
N ALA A 73 -12.33 14.61 -13.48
CA ALA A 73 -12.35 13.23 -13.92
C ALA A 73 -12.07 12.26 -12.77
N LEU A 74 -12.56 11.03 -12.95
CA LEU A 74 -12.33 9.91 -12.05
C LEU A 74 -11.83 8.72 -12.87
N LEU A 75 -10.83 8.02 -12.36
CA LEU A 75 -10.35 6.73 -12.87
C LEU A 75 -10.36 5.71 -11.75
N MET A 76 -10.80 4.49 -12.07
CA MET A 76 -10.60 3.33 -11.21
C MET A 76 -9.54 2.44 -11.84
N PHE A 77 -8.53 2.08 -11.06
CA PHE A 77 -7.39 1.32 -11.54
C PHE A 77 -6.98 0.22 -10.56
N ILE A 78 -6.25 -0.72 -11.11
CA ILE A 78 -5.67 -1.85 -10.41
C ILE A 78 -4.19 -1.93 -10.76
N CYS A 79 -3.35 -2.36 -9.83
CA CYS A 79 -1.98 -2.74 -10.12
C CYS A 79 -1.47 -3.85 -9.22
N SER A 80 -0.57 -4.68 -9.76
CA SER A 80 0.22 -5.62 -8.99
C SER A 80 1.44 -4.89 -8.44
N VAL A 81 1.58 -4.88 -7.11
CA VAL A 81 2.70 -4.27 -6.42
C VAL A 81 3.57 -5.37 -5.82
N LYS A 82 4.83 -5.40 -6.22
CA LYS A 82 5.83 -6.34 -5.72
C LYS A 82 6.23 -6.04 -4.27
N LYS A 83 6.75 -7.04 -3.59
CA LYS A 83 7.29 -6.93 -2.23
C LYS A 83 8.43 -5.91 -2.06
N ASN A 84 9.00 -5.40 -3.15
CA ASN A 84 9.97 -4.30 -3.16
C ASN A 84 9.33 -2.93 -3.46
N GLY A 85 7.99 -2.87 -3.62
CA GLY A 85 7.23 -1.66 -3.90
C GLY A 85 7.17 -1.25 -5.37
N GLU A 86 7.71 -2.05 -6.29
CA GLU A 86 7.62 -1.83 -7.73
C GLU A 86 6.27 -2.27 -8.29
N VAL A 87 5.81 -1.60 -9.33
CA VAL A 87 4.65 -2.02 -10.11
C VAL A 87 5.08 -3.06 -11.13
N GLU A 88 4.42 -4.21 -11.13
CA GLU A 88 4.64 -5.27 -12.10
C GLU A 88 3.78 -5.08 -13.35
N TRP A 89 2.50 -4.85 -13.14
CA TRP A 89 1.53 -4.51 -14.16
C TRP A 89 0.42 -3.62 -13.59
N SER A 90 -0.30 -2.94 -14.45
CA SER A 90 -1.43 -2.10 -14.07
C SER A 90 -2.49 -2.06 -15.16
N GLY A 91 -3.72 -1.76 -14.77
CA GLY A 91 -4.85 -1.57 -15.68
C GLY A 91 -5.80 -0.51 -15.16
N VAL A 92 -6.38 0.27 -16.08
CA VAL A 92 -7.50 1.17 -15.78
C VAL A 92 -8.76 0.53 -16.32
N TYR A 93 -9.69 0.19 -15.44
CA TYR A 93 -10.88 -0.56 -15.80
C TYR A 93 -12.15 0.29 -15.85
N ARG A 94 -12.14 1.52 -15.34
CA ARG A 94 -13.25 2.46 -15.40
C ARG A 94 -12.74 3.89 -15.39
N GLY A 95 -13.44 4.77 -16.12
CA GLY A 95 -13.17 6.20 -16.10
C GLY A 95 -14.41 6.99 -16.48
N THR A 96 -14.48 8.23 -16.02
CA THR A 96 -15.48 9.19 -16.49
C THR A 96 -15.19 9.60 -17.94
N PRO A 97 -16.16 10.10 -18.70
CA PRO A 97 -15.86 10.87 -19.91
C PRO A 97 -14.81 11.93 -19.64
N ASP A 98 -14.05 12.36 -20.62
CA ASP A 98 -12.98 13.37 -20.48
C ASP A 98 -11.78 12.94 -19.59
N SER A 99 -11.61 11.66 -19.28
CA SER A 99 -10.51 11.17 -18.45
C SER A 99 -9.25 10.72 -19.22
N ASP A 100 -9.20 10.90 -20.54
CA ASP A 100 -8.15 10.32 -21.40
C ASP A 100 -6.74 10.84 -21.08
N LEU A 101 -6.59 12.15 -20.86
CA LEU A 101 -5.30 12.71 -20.47
C LEU A 101 -4.83 12.20 -19.12
N LEU A 102 -5.75 12.13 -18.14
CA LEU A 102 -5.47 11.58 -16.81
C LEU A 102 -5.11 10.10 -16.90
N ARG A 103 -5.81 9.32 -17.76
CA ARG A 103 -5.52 7.89 -18.02
C ARG A 103 -4.12 7.70 -18.59
N GLN A 104 -3.75 8.45 -19.61
CA GLN A 104 -2.43 8.38 -20.23
C GLN A 104 -1.32 8.72 -19.22
N GLU A 105 -1.49 9.76 -18.41
CA GLU A 105 -0.52 10.14 -17.39
C GLU A 105 -0.41 9.05 -16.31
N LEU A 106 -1.54 8.50 -15.82
CA LEU A 106 -1.54 7.41 -14.86
C LEU A 106 -0.83 6.16 -15.40
N GLN A 107 -1.16 5.72 -16.61
CA GLN A 107 -0.54 4.56 -17.25
C GLN A 107 0.97 4.74 -17.41
N LYS A 108 1.42 5.93 -17.80
CA LYS A 108 2.84 6.27 -17.89
C LYS A 108 3.54 6.11 -16.53
N ARG A 109 2.88 6.48 -15.42
CA ARG A 109 3.46 6.39 -14.07
C ARG A 109 3.40 4.98 -13.48
N LEU A 110 2.47 4.16 -13.95
CA LEU A 110 2.31 2.77 -13.52
C LEU A 110 2.89 1.75 -14.51
N SER A 111 3.53 2.18 -15.60
CA SER A 111 4.19 1.28 -16.53
C SER A 111 5.33 0.51 -15.85
N GLN A 112 5.60 -0.70 -16.33
CA GLN A 112 6.72 -1.51 -15.86
C GLN A 112 8.04 -0.73 -15.98
N GLY A 113 8.85 -0.76 -14.93
CA GLY A 113 10.12 -0.03 -14.87
C GLY A 113 9.98 1.46 -14.58
N SER A 114 8.76 1.97 -14.31
CA SER A 114 8.56 3.33 -13.83
C SER A 114 9.24 3.53 -12.47
N ASP A 115 9.47 4.79 -12.12
CA ASP A 115 10.05 5.17 -10.84
C ASP A 115 9.02 5.42 -9.72
N ALA A 116 7.73 5.19 -9.98
CA ALA A 116 6.72 5.18 -8.94
C ALA A 116 6.96 4.02 -7.98
N ARG A 117 6.89 4.29 -6.69
CA ARG A 117 7.11 3.31 -5.63
C ARG A 117 5.99 3.36 -4.63
N PHE A 118 5.54 2.15 -4.25
CA PHE A 118 4.59 1.92 -3.18
C PHE A 118 5.31 1.41 -1.94
N ILE A 119 4.70 1.58 -0.78
CA ILE A 119 5.07 0.82 0.40
C ILE A 119 4.40 -0.55 0.23
N PRO A 120 5.15 -1.66 0.16
CA PRO A 120 4.58 -2.96 -0.15
C PRO A 120 3.70 -3.50 0.98
N ALA A 121 2.78 -4.39 0.62
CA ALA A 121 1.99 -5.15 1.57
C ALA A 121 2.86 -5.99 2.50
N VAL A 122 2.37 -6.24 3.72
CA VAL A 122 3.00 -7.15 4.67
C VAL A 122 1.94 -8.16 5.15
N TYR A 123 2.28 -9.43 5.12
CA TYR A 123 1.53 -10.51 5.71
C TYR A 123 2.46 -11.36 6.58
N ASN A 124 2.05 -11.60 7.83
CA ASN A 124 2.83 -12.36 8.81
C ASN A 124 4.30 -11.87 8.90
N HIS A 125 4.48 -10.56 9.14
CA HIS A 125 5.78 -9.90 9.30
C HIS A 125 6.69 -9.95 8.05
N ARG A 126 6.17 -10.32 6.87
CA ARG A 126 6.95 -10.45 5.63
C ARG A 126 6.33 -9.60 4.51
N PRO A 127 7.15 -8.88 3.73
CA PRO A 127 6.66 -8.23 2.54
C PRO A 127 6.17 -9.26 1.52
N VAL A 128 5.02 -9.00 0.92
CA VAL A 128 4.40 -9.85 -0.10
C VAL A 128 4.00 -9.04 -1.33
N ASP A 129 3.95 -9.71 -2.47
CA ASP A 129 3.36 -9.16 -3.68
C ASP A 129 1.84 -9.17 -3.52
N ALA A 130 1.16 -8.08 -3.88
CA ALA A 130 -0.28 -7.99 -3.70
C ALA A 130 -0.93 -7.07 -4.74
N ILE A 131 -2.26 -7.16 -4.85
CA ILE A 131 -3.04 -6.35 -5.77
C ILE A 131 -3.57 -5.12 -5.04
N TYR A 132 -3.31 -3.95 -5.64
CA TYR A 132 -3.81 -2.66 -5.19
C TYR A 132 -4.95 -2.18 -6.07
N TYR A 133 -6.09 -1.93 -5.46
CA TYR A 133 -7.25 -1.30 -6.09
C TYR A 133 -7.37 0.13 -5.62
N ALA A 134 -7.58 1.06 -6.53
CA ALA A 134 -7.72 2.46 -6.14
C ALA A 134 -8.55 3.28 -7.13
N THR A 135 -9.01 4.40 -6.62
CA THR A 135 -9.68 5.46 -7.40
C THR A 135 -8.80 6.70 -7.39
N LEU A 136 -8.50 7.21 -8.57
CA LEU A 136 -7.82 8.48 -8.81
C LEU A 136 -8.84 9.53 -9.21
N THR A 137 -8.86 10.66 -8.53
CA THR A 137 -9.70 11.81 -8.91
C THR A 137 -8.84 13.02 -9.21
N PHE A 138 -9.19 13.71 -10.28
CA PHE A 138 -8.67 15.02 -10.64
C PHE A 138 -9.80 16.01 -10.63
N ALA A 139 -9.64 17.16 -10.01
CA ALA A 139 -10.61 18.25 -10.02
C ALA A 139 -9.91 19.60 -10.07
N VAL A 140 -10.56 20.58 -10.70
CA VAL A 140 -10.11 21.99 -10.67
C VAL A 140 -10.91 22.71 -9.59
N VAL A 141 -10.24 23.12 -8.51
CA VAL A 141 -10.86 23.80 -7.37
C VAL A 141 -10.18 25.13 -7.16
N ASP A 142 -10.96 26.20 -7.14
CA ASP A 142 -10.46 27.57 -6.98
C ASP A 142 -9.34 27.94 -7.98
N GLY A 143 -9.47 27.44 -9.23
CA GLY A 143 -8.51 27.66 -10.31
C GLY A 143 -7.22 26.84 -10.22
N GLY A 144 -7.10 25.94 -9.26
CA GLY A 144 -5.95 25.04 -9.09
C GLY A 144 -6.29 23.56 -9.21
N PRO A 145 -5.37 22.71 -9.71
CA PRO A 145 -5.60 21.30 -9.82
C PRO A 145 -5.52 20.61 -8.44
N ARG A 146 -6.47 19.75 -8.16
CA ARG A 146 -6.51 18.89 -6.98
C ARG A 146 -6.55 17.43 -7.40
N LEU A 147 -5.54 16.68 -6.98
CA LEU A 147 -5.45 15.23 -7.21
C LEU A 147 -5.65 14.48 -5.89
N ARG A 148 -6.40 13.38 -5.94
CA ARG A 148 -6.54 12.47 -4.80
C ARG A 148 -6.49 11.03 -5.30
N ILE A 149 -5.90 10.16 -4.49
CA ILE A 149 -5.90 8.72 -4.72
C ILE A 149 -6.46 8.06 -3.45
N PHE A 150 -7.51 7.28 -3.64
CA PHE A 150 -8.15 6.53 -2.57
C PHE A 150 -7.91 5.05 -2.82
N SER A 151 -7.46 4.31 -1.82
CA SER A 151 -7.52 2.85 -1.84
C SER A 151 -8.96 2.39 -1.96
N ASN A 152 -9.19 1.11 -2.26
CA ASN A 152 -10.55 0.56 -2.31
C ASN A 152 -11.31 0.88 -1.02
N GLN A 153 -12.41 1.61 -1.14
CA GLN A 153 -13.21 2.11 -0.02
C GLN A 153 -14.67 1.73 -0.23
N GLU A 154 -15.32 1.34 0.85
CA GLU A 154 -16.75 1.10 0.86
C GLU A 154 -17.52 2.40 1.17
N ALA A 155 -18.66 2.59 0.50
CA ALA A 155 -19.46 3.82 0.61
C ALA A 155 -19.91 4.08 2.06
N GLU A 156 -20.23 3.03 2.81
CA GLU A 156 -20.67 3.14 4.20
C GLU A 156 -19.51 3.59 5.13
N GLU A 157 -18.30 3.11 4.90
CA GLU A 157 -17.12 3.53 5.65
C GLU A 157 -16.82 5.03 5.43
N ILE A 158 -16.95 5.49 4.17
CA ILE A 158 -16.78 6.91 3.83
C ILE A 158 -17.84 7.77 4.53
N LYS A 159 -19.12 7.34 4.53
CA LYS A 159 -20.21 8.07 5.19
C LYS A 159 -20.00 8.19 6.68
N GLN A 160 -19.42 7.17 7.31
CA GLN A 160 -19.10 7.16 8.74
C GLN A 160 -17.82 7.94 9.07
N GLY A 161 -17.06 8.36 8.04
CA GLY A 161 -15.84 9.14 8.22
C GLY A 161 -14.62 8.31 8.65
N HIS A 162 -14.65 6.99 8.46
CA HIS A 162 -13.51 6.12 8.76
C HIS A 162 -12.40 6.24 7.72
N ASP A 163 -11.15 6.14 8.17
CA ASP A 163 -10.03 5.84 7.30
C ASP A 163 -10.03 4.34 7.00
N PHE A 164 -10.66 3.97 5.88
CA PHE A 164 -10.84 2.58 5.48
C PHE A 164 -9.98 2.23 4.27
N ILE A 165 -9.30 1.09 4.34
CA ILE A 165 -8.58 0.47 3.24
C ILE A 165 -9.14 -0.95 3.08
N GLY A 166 -9.75 -1.24 1.93
CA GLY A 166 -10.29 -2.56 1.63
C GLY A 166 -9.22 -3.66 1.59
N PRO A 167 -9.63 -4.91 1.69
CA PRO A 167 -8.73 -6.06 1.69
C PRO A 167 -8.02 -6.20 0.34
N GLN A 168 -6.80 -6.75 0.35
CA GLN A 168 -5.97 -6.87 -0.84
C GLN A 168 -5.53 -8.32 -1.03
N PRO A 169 -5.91 -9.00 -2.14
CA PRO A 169 -5.42 -10.33 -2.41
C PRO A 169 -3.92 -10.31 -2.62
N PHE A 170 -3.20 -11.29 -2.07
CA PHE A 170 -1.75 -11.33 -2.15
C PHE A 170 -1.24 -12.67 -2.71
N PHE A 171 -0.03 -12.63 -3.27
CA PHE A 171 0.70 -13.77 -3.79
C PHE A 171 1.69 -14.28 -2.73
N GLY A 172 1.76 -15.57 -2.53
CA GLY A 172 2.69 -16.16 -1.57
C GLY A 172 2.34 -17.57 -1.17
N PRO A 173 3.17 -18.21 -0.33
CA PRO A 173 2.96 -19.60 0.09
C PRO A 173 1.71 -19.75 0.96
N GLU A 174 1.32 -18.73 1.70
CA GLU A 174 0.12 -18.73 2.55
C GLU A 174 -1.18 -18.49 1.76
N SER A 175 -1.09 -17.90 0.56
CA SER A 175 -2.21 -17.65 -0.35
C SER A 175 -2.10 -18.54 -1.59
N LYS A 176 -3.24 -19.06 -2.06
CA LYS A 176 -3.30 -19.79 -3.34
C LYS A 176 -3.75 -18.90 -4.50
N PHE A 177 -3.90 -17.60 -4.29
CA PHE A 177 -4.13 -16.66 -5.36
C PHE A 177 -2.94 -16.64 -6.32
N ARG A 178 -3.21 -16.72 -7.64
CA ARG A 178 -2.19 -16.75 -8.69
C ARG A 178 -2.38 -15.68 -9.76
N GLY A 179 -3.30 -14.75 -9.54
CA GLY A 179 -3.71 -13.74 -10.51
C GLY A 179 -5.09 -14.02 -11.08
N PHE A 180 -5.42 -13.30 -12.11
CA PHE A 180 -6.70 -13.41 -12.82
C PHE A 180 -6.49 -14.23 -14.07
N HIS A 181 -7.30 -15.29 -14.23
CA HIS A 181 -7.25 -16.16 -15.39
C HIS A 181 -8.45 -15.89 -16.27
N TYR A 182 -8.18 -15.52 -17.51
CA TYR A 182 -9.23 -15.33 -18.50
C TYR A 182 -9.99 -16.67 -18.70
N PRO A 183 -11.33 -16.67 -18.88
CA PRO A 183 -12.10 -17.87 -19.18
C PRO A 183 -11.53 -18.65 -20.36
N SER A 184 -11.73 -19.96 -20.40
CA SER A 184 -11.24 -20.76 -21.50
C SER A 184 -11.83 -20.30 -22.84
N GLN A 185 -11.07 -20.46 -23.94
CA GLN A 185 -11.57 -20.09 -25.29
C GLN A 185 -12.77 -20.91 -25.75
N GLU A 186 -13.02 -22.05 -25.11
CA GLU A 186 -14.20 -22.87 -25.36
C GLU A 186 -15.47 -22.15 -24.86
N ASP A 187 -15.35 -21.42 -23.74
CA ASP A 187 -16.45 -20.66 -23.11
C ASP A 187 -16.61 -19.26 -23.70
N ALA A 188 -15.51 -18.67 -24.22
CA ALA A 188 -15.49 -17.34 -24.82
C ALA A 188 -14.68 -17.36 -26.13
N PRO A 189 -15.29 -17.79 -27.25
CA PRO A 189 -14.57 -17.98 -28.52
C PRO A 189 -14.10 -16.66 -29.16
N VAL A 190 -14.59 -15.53 -28.70
CA VAL A 190 -14.16 -14.18 -29.10
C VAL A 190 -13.60 -13.47 -27.87
N PRO A 191 -12.42 -12.85 -27.95
CA PRO A 191 -11.89 -12.04 -26.84
C PRO A 191 -12.88 -10.90 -26.50
N LEU A 192 -13.52 -11.00 -25.35
CA LEU A 192 -14.45 -10.02 -24.84
C LEU A 192 -13.86 -9.35 -23.60
N ASP A 193 -14.10 -8.07 -23.44
CA ASP A 193 -13.89 -7.46 -22.11
C ASP A 193 -14.96 -7.97 -21.15
N GLY A 194 -14.53 -8.43 -19.98
CA GLY A 194 -15.43 -8.92 -18.95
C GLY A 194 -15.23 -8.23 -17.62
N VAL A 195 -16.32 -8.07 -16.87
CA VAL A 195 -16.32 -7.54 -15.51
C VAL A 195 -17.15 -8.44 -14.62
N VAL A 196 -16.57 -8.80 -13.46
CA VAL A 196 -17.29 -9.54 -12.41
C VAL A 196 -17.23 -8.72 -11.13
N GLU A 197 -18.38 -8.55 -10.48
CA GLU A 197 -18.45 -8.01 -9.13
C GLU A 197 -18.67 -9.16 -8.15
N LEU A 198 -17.76 -9.31 -7.20
CA LEU A 198 -17.80 -10.31 -6.14
C LEU A 198 -18.10 -9.64 -4.81
N GLU A 199 -19.09 -10.15 -4.09
CA GLU A 199 -19.30 -9.84 -2.68
C GLU A 199 -18.47 -10.82 -1.84
N LEU A 200 -17.59 -10.28 -1.01
CA LEU A 200 -16.65 -11.05 -0.20
C LEU A 200 -16.85 -10.72 1.28
N LYS A 201 -16.85 -11.77 2.13
CA LYS A 201 -16.67 -11.62 3.58
C LYS A 201 -15.29 -12.09 3.96
N ILE A 202 -14.51 -11.20 4.55
CA ILE A 202 -13.12 -11.44 4.90
C ILE A 202 -12.94 -11.14 6.40
N ASP A 203 -12.32 -12.05 7.12
CA ASP A 203 -12.06 -11.85 8.55
C ASP A 203 -10.85 -10.94 8.80
N ALA A 204 -10.67 -10.52 10.06
CA ALA A 204 -9.58 -9.62 10.47
C ALA A 204 -8.17 -10.23 10.32
N THR A 205 -8.06 -11.51 9.93
CA THR A 205 -6.80 -12.20 9.65
C THR A 205 -6.58 -12.44 8.15
N GLY A 206 -7.52 -11.96 7.30
CA GLY A 206 -7.43 -12.04 5.84
C GLY A 206 -7.92 -13.35 5.24
N ASN A 207 -8.65 -14.18 6.00
CA ASN A 207 -9.26 -15.38 5.44
C ASN A 207 -10.60 -15.05 4.80
N LEU A 208 -10.81 -15.59 3.59
CA LEU A 208 -12.09 -15.54 2.91
C LEU A 208 -13.09 -16.46 3.62
N GLN A 209 -14.20 -15.90 4.08
CA GLN A 209 -15.28 -16.61 4.78
C GLN A 209 -16.44 -16.95 3.83
N GLU A 210 -16.79 -16.01 2.98
CA GLU A 210 -17.90 -16.16 2.03
C GLU A 210 -17.56 -15.40 0.75
N MET A 211 -18.01 -15.91 -0.38
CA MET A 211 -17.87 -15.27 -1.69
C MET A 211 -19.12 -15.55 -2.52
N LYS A 212 -19.66 -14.48 -3.12
CA LYS A 212 -20.79 -14.56 -4.04
C LYS A 212 -20.54 -13.69 -5.26
N VAL A 213 -21.06 -14.11 -6.40
CA VAL A 213 -21.14 -13.28 -7.60
C VAL A 213 -22.32 -12.33 -7.44
N HIS A 214 -22.04 -11.03 -7.47
CA HIS A 214 -23.07 -9.99 -7.51
C HIS A 214 -23.54 -9.73 -8.94
N SER A 215 -22.58 -9.60 -9.87
CA SER A 215 -22.87 -9.40 -11.30
C SER A 215 -21.75 -9.93 -12.18
N GLU A 216 -22.11 -10.29 -13.42
CA GLU A 216 -21.19 -10.64 -14.50
C GLU A 216 -21.61 -9.86 -15.76
N GLU A 217 -20.66 -9.27 -16.44
CA GLU A 217 -20.89 -8.50 -17.67
C GLU A 217 -19.78 -8.80 -18.70
N PRO A 218 -20.08 -9.33 -19.91
CA PRO A 218 -21.40 -9.81 -20.35
C PRO A 218 -21.86 -11.04 -19.54
N PRO A 219 -23.17 -11.23 -19.38
CA PRO A 219 -23.69 -12.38 -18.64
C PRO A 219 -23.41 -13.70 -19.37
N PHE A 220 -23.23 -14.78 -18.62
CA PHE A 220 -23.00 -16.14 -19.12
C PHE A 220 -21.75 -16.30 -20.01
N SER A 221 -20.71 -15.50 -19.77
CA SER A 221 -19.47 -15.51 -20.51
C SER A 221 -18.33 -16.26 -19.80
N GLY A 222 -18.61 -16.91 -18.65
CA GLY A 222 -17.65 -17.69 -17.88
C GLY A 222 -16.70 -16.86 -17.00
N PHE A 223 -16.82 -15.54 -17.02
CA PHE A 223 -15.99 -14.66 -16.18
C PHE A 223 -16.28 -14.85 -14.70
N ALA A 224 -17.54 -15.11 -14.33
CA ALA A 224 -17.94 -15.39 -12.97
C ALA A 224 -17.25 -16.66 -12.43
N ASP A 225 -17.25 -17.74 -13.21
CA ASP A 225 -16.62 -19.00 -12.83
C ASP A 225 -15.09 -18.85 -12.71
N ALA A 226 -14.47 -18.11 -13.63
CA ALA A 226 -13.04 -17.78 -13.56
C ALA A 226 -12.72 -16.99 -12.28
N ALA A 227 -13.47 -15.94 -11.98
CA ALA A 227 -13.28 -15.14 -10.77
C ALA A 227 -13.46 -15.98 -9.49
N LEU A 228 -14.50 -16.81 -9.41
CA LEU A 228 -14.73 -17.72 -8.29
C LEU A 228 -13.55 -18.70 -8.12
N ALA A 229 -13.03 -19.26 -9.21
CA ALA A 229 -11.88 -20.17 -9.17
C ALA A 229 -10.62 -19.45 -8.67
N ASP A 230 -10.33 -18.23 -9.16
CA ASP A 230 -9.15 -17.45 -8.79
C ASP A 230 -9.15 -17.11 -7.30
N PHE A 231 -10.29 -16.78 -6.73
CA PHE A 231 -10.38 -16.37 -5.33
C PHE A 231 -10.72 -17.51 -4.36
N SER A 232 -11.16 -18.69 -4.83
CA SER A 232 -11.65 -19.78 -3.97
C SER A 232 -10.71 -20.19 -2.81
N LYS A 233 -9.42 -19.97 -2.97
CA LYS A 233 -8.38 -20.28 -1.98
C LYS A 233 -7.43 -19.09 -1.75
N ALA A 234 -7.86 -17.90 -2.15
CA ALA A 234 -7.10 -16.68 -1.91
C ALA A 234 -7.09 -16.34 -0.42
N LYS A 235 -5.97 -15.81 0.03
CA LYS A 235 -5.89 -15.04 1.27
C LYS A 235 -5.65 -13.58 0.94
N PHE A 236 -5.99 -12.73 1.89
CA PHE A 236 -5.95 -11.28 1.75
C PHE A 236 -5.10 -10.66 2.86
N ILE A 237 -4.45 -9.55 2.55
CA ILE A 237 -4.17 -8.58 3.59
C ILE A 237 -5.53 -8.14 4.09
N PRO A 238 -5.85 -8.22 5.39
CA PRO A 238 -7.16 -7.84 5.89
C PRO A 238 -7.49 -6.38 5.59
N ALA A 239 -8.76 -6.01 5.65
CA ALA A 239 -9.14 -4.61 5.62
C ALA A 239 -8.62 -3.87 6.85
N PHE A 240 -8.39 -2.57 6.69
CA PHE A 240 -7.98 -1.70 7.78
C PHE A 240 -9.03 -0.60 7.98
N ARG A 241 -9.40 -0.37 9.24
CA ARG A 241 -10.22 0.75 9.66
C ARG A 241 -9.47 1.51 10.74
N ASP A 242 -9.22 2.79 10.50
CA ASP A 242 -8.48 3.67 11.42
C ASP A 242 -7.13 3.05 11.86
N GLY A 243 -6.42 2.47 10.90
CA GLY A 243 -5.10 1.85 11.09
C GLY A 243 -5.09 0.47 11.77
N LYS A 244 -6.25 -0.15 11.99
CA LYS A 244 -6.37 -1.48 12.62
C LYS A 244 -6.96 -2.50 11.66
N PRO A 245 -6.47 -3.76 11.63
CA PRO A 245 -7.07 -4.81 10.84
C PRO A 245 -8.48 -5.15 11.36
N VAL A 246 -9.43 -5.27 10.42
CA VAL A 246 -10.84 -5.56 10.73
C VAL A 246 -11.43 -6.60 9.77
N ALA A 247 -12.46 -7.30 10.24
CA ALA A 247 -13.32 -8.07 9.35
C ALA A 247 -14.22 -7.10 8.56
N CYS A 248 -14.55 -7.48 7.33
CA CYS A 248 -15.36 -6.64 6.45
C CYS A 248 -16.17 -7.44 5.43
N ASP A 249 -17.26 -6.84 5.00
CA ASP A 249 -17.99 -7.21 3.79
C ASP A 249 -17.61 -6.17 2.72
N VAL A 250 -17.14 -6.63 1.56
CA VAL A 250 -16.67 -5.74 0.49
C VAL A 250 -17.13 -6.24 -0.87
N THR A 251 -17.28 -5.30 -1.80
CA THR A 251 -17.45 -5.60 -3.22
C THR A 251 -16.12 -5.46 -3.93
N LEU A 252 -15.62 -6.55 -4.51
CA LEU A 252 -14.42 -6.57 -5.31
C LEU A 252 -14.78 -6.71 -6.79
N ARG A 253 -14.22 -5.82 -7.61
CA ARG A 253 -14.41 -5.85 -9.05
C ARG A 253 -13.20 -6.51 -9.73
N VAL A 254 -13.46 -7.54 -10.52
CA VAL A 254 -12.47 -8.21 -11.37
C VAL A 254 -12.73 -7.81 -12.81
N ASN A 255 -11.70 -7.34 -13.49
CA ASN A 255 -11.78 -6.93 -14.88
C ASN A 255 -10.93 -7.87 -15.73
N TYR A 256 -11.50 -8.39 -16.79
CA TYR A 256 -10.87 -9.30 -17.75
C TYR A 256 -10.77 -8.59 -19.10
N PRO A 257 -9.61 -8.01 -19.45
CA PRO A 257 -9.45 -7.36 -20.75
C PRO A 257 -9.40 -8.40 -21.87
N GLY A 258 -10.15 -8.19 -22.95
CA GLY A 258 -10.28 -9.13 -24.06
C GLY A 258 -8.99 -9.37 -24.88
N GLN A 259 -7.93 -8.59 -24.65
CA GLN A 259 -6.63 -8.77 -25.28
C GLN A 259 -5.56 -9.41 -24.34
N GLY A 260 -5.99 -9.91 -23.17
CA GLY A 260 -5.10 -10.42 -22.13
C GLY A 260 -4.41 -9.31 -21.33
N PHE A 261 -3.85 -9.69 -20.19
CA PHE A 261 -3.03 -8.80 -19.36
C PHE A 261 -1.62 -8.67 -19.94
#